data_c6835132c84fa4a09dff3b90a1f86016
#
_entry.id   c6835132c84fa4a09dff3b90a1f86016
#
_cell.length_a   1.000
_cell.length_b   1.000
_cell.length_c   1.000
_cell.angle_alpha   90.00
_cell.angle_beta   90.00
_cell.angle_gamma   90.00
#
_symmetry.space_group_name_H-M   'P 1'
#
loop_
_entity.id
_entity.type
_entity.pdbx_description
1 polymer ?
#
loop_
_entity_poly.entity_id
_entity_poly.type
_entity_poly.pdbx_seq_one_letter_code
_entity_poly.pdbx_strand_id
1 'polypeptide(L)'
;IGIKAKIHLKLDTGMSRLGYVVLDDKVEEIAAEIKEISELEGIILEGMYTHFATADARNKEFENLQTHRFSEMVEKIKDMGVEIDYIHCSNSAEILDCDEKYDMVRPGIIQYGVYPSNEVNYSIDIKPVMAFKAKVSNVKILDAGTSISYGRVYFTTVREKIVSIAAGYADGFLRGRRNPYVYINGVKCSIVGRICMDQSMVRVPMDMDVKVNDDVLVFGDDLVSVDDVARDCDSIAHEVMCMMSRRVPRVYYRHGEIVSIVDYL
;
A
#
# COMPACT_ATOMS: atom_id res chain seq x y z
N ILE A 1 -20.66 -9.45 -32.92
CA ILE A 1 -21.26 -8.49 -31.97
C ILE A 1 -20.96 -7.04 -32.40
N GLY A 2 -20.03 -6.81 -33.36
CA GLY A 2 -19.71 -5.48 -33.90
C GLY A 2 -18.96 -4.55 -32.91
N ILE A 3 -18.48 -5.06 -31.78
CA ILE A 3 -17.70 -4.31 -30.78
C ILE A 3 -16.23 -4.72 -30.89
N LYS A 4 -15.33 -3.74 -30.99
CA LYS A 4 -13.89 -3.95 -30.92
C LYS A 4 -13.41 -3.80 -29.47
N ALA A 5 -12.50 -4.67 -29.06
CA ALA A 5 -11.88 -4.57 -27.75
C ALA A 5 -10.77 -3.50 -27.79
N LYS A 6 -10.84 -2.53 -26.88
CA LYS A 6 -9.76 -1.59 -26.65
C LYS A 6 -8.73 -2.22 -25.73
N ILE A 7 -7.47 -2.25 -26.14
CA ILE A 7 -6.37 -2.87 -25.39
C ILE A 7 -5.21 -1.91 -25.20
N HIS A 8 -4.49 -2.12 -24.09
CA HIS A 8 -3.17 -1.53 -23.85
C HIS A 8 -2.12 -2.64 -23.82
N LEU A 9 -1.10 -2.54 -24.65
CA LEU A 9 0.00 -3.49 -24.65
C LEU A 9 1.01 -3.15 -23.57
N LYS A 10 1.41 -4.17 -22.81
CA LYS A 10 2.46 -4.05 -21.81
C LYS A 10 3.81 -4.41 -22.44
N LEU A 11 4.75 -3.47 -22.36
CA LEU A 11 6.16 -3.67 -22.67
C LEU A 11 6.94 -3.95 -21.39
N ASP A 12 7.59 -5.08 -21.32
CA ASP A 12 8.47 -5.40 -20.21
C ASP A 12 9.89 -4.93 -20.53
N THR A 13 10.24 -3.79 -19.99
CA THR A 13 11.57 -3.16 -20.17
C THR A 13 12.55 -3.52 -19.07
N GLY A 14 12.17 -4.44 -18.15
CA GLY A 14 13.04 -4.90 -17.06
C GLY A 14 12.34 -5.17 -15.71
N MET A 15 11.01 -5.04 -15.63
CA MET A 15 10.27 -5.45 -14.43
C MET A 15 10.14 -6.96 -14.30
N SER A 16 10.18 -7.69 -15.43
CA SER A 16 10.11 -9.15 -15.54
C SER A 16 8.88 -9.80 -14.89
N ARG A 17 7.74 -9.09 -14.96
CA ARG A 17 6.49 -9.55 -14.35
C ARG A 17 5.46 -10.02 -15.38
N LEU A 18 5.27 -9.25 -16.44
CA LEU A 18 4.37 -9.55 -17.55
C LEU A 18 4.64 -8.60 -18.73
N GLY A 19 4.22 -8.97 -19.94
CA GLY A 19 4.34 -8.16 -21.16
C GLY A 19 5.37 -8.70 -22.13
N TYR A 20 5.51 -8.01 -23.27
CA TYR A 20 6.54 -8.27 -24.26
C TYR A 20 7.90 -7.87 -23.72
N VAL A 21 8.84 -8.82 -23.68
CA VAL A 21 10.18 -8.58 -23.12
C VAL A 21 11.02 -7.80 -24.13
N VAL A 22 11.10 -6.49 -23.93
CA VAL A 22 11.86 -5.57 -24.78
C VAL A 22 13.31 -5.55 -24.35
N LEU A 23 14.13 -6.31 -25.05
CA LEU A 23 15.58 -6.28 -24.97
C LEU A 23 16.14 -5.73 -26.30
N ASP A 24 17.33 -5.19 -26.26
CA ASP A 24 17.93 -4.43 -27.37
C ASP A 24 18.01 -5.24 -28.68
N ASP A 25 18.15 -6.56 -28.59
CA ASP A 25 18.21 -7.49 -29.73
C ASP A 25 16.83 -7.96 -30.24
N LYS A 26 15.74 -7.61 -29.59
CA LYS A 26 14.37 -8.06 -29.91
C LYS A 26 13.42 -6.98 -30.37
N VAL A 27 13.88 -5.74 -30.45
CA VAL A 27 13.01 -4.58 -30.75
C VAL A 27 12.30 -4.76 -32.09
N GLU A 28 12.99 -5.21 -33.14
CA GLU A 28 12.42 -5.40 -34.47
C GLU A 28 11.34 -6.50 -34.49
N GLU A 29 11.61 -7.65 -33.87
CA GLU A 29 10.67 -8.78 -33.80
C GLU A 29 9.39 -8.38 -33.08
N ILE A 30 9.52 -7.76 -31.92
CA ILE A 30 8.38 -7.32 -31.09
C ILE A 30 7.59 -6.22 -31.80
N ALA A 31 8.26 -5.27 -32.44
CA ALA A 31 7.59 -4.20 -33.18
C ALA A 31 6.74 -4.75 -34.34
N ALA A 32 7.25 -5.75 -35.05
CA ALA A 32 6.50 -6.42 -36.13
C ALA A 32 5.25 -7.13 -35.57
N GLU A 33 5.37 -7.84 -34.44
CA GLU A 33 4.23 -8.49 -33.79
C GLU A 33 3.18 -7.47 -33.29
N ILE A 34 3.60 -6.34 -32.72
CA ILE A 34 2.70 -5.27 -32.29
C ILE A 34 1.97 -4.67 -33.51
N LYS A 35 2.66 -4.52 -34.63
CA LYS A 35 2.04 -4.07 -35.87
C LYS A 35 0.94 -5.03 -36.33
N GLU A 36 1.20 -6.34 -36.34
CA GLU A 36 0.19 -7.35 -36.67
C GLU A 36 -1.02 -7.28 -35.71
N ILE A 37 -0.79 -7.10 -34.39
CA ILE A 37 -1.87 -6.95 -33.41
C ILE A 37 -2.71 -5.72 -33.71
N SER A 38 -2.10 -4.60 -34.12
CA SER A 38 -2.82 -3.36 -34.42
C SER A 38 -3.76 -3.50 -35.62
N GLU A 39 -3.52 -4.47 -36.50
CA GLU A 39 -4.30 -4.76 -37.71
C GLU A 39 -5.41 -5.78 -37.49
N LEU A 40 -5.53 -6.38 -36.30
CA LEU A 40 -6.59 -7.35 -36.01
C LEU A 40 -7.96 -6.69 -36.00
N GLU A 41 -8.91 -7.26 -36.74
CA GLU A 41 -10.27 -6.69 -36.95
C GLU A 41 -11.04 -6.46 -35.64
N GLY A 42 -10.88 -7.33 -34.65
CA GLY A 42 -11.58 -7.28 -33.35
C GLY A 42 -10.95 -6.40 -32.29
N ILE A 43 -9.83 -5.71 -32.59
CA ILE A 43 -9.01 -4.98 -31.62
C ILE A 43 -8.87 -3.50 -32.02
N ILE A 44 -8.76 -2.64 -31.02
CA ILE A 44 -8.22 -1.28 -31.11
C ILE A 44 -7.03 -1.23 -30.16
N LEU A 45 -5.84 -1.06 -30.70
CA LEU A 45 -4.64 -0.82 -29.91
C LEU A 45 -4.69 0.63 -29.41
N GLU A 46 -5.37 0.84 -28.26
CA GLU A 46 -5.61 2.15 -27.69
C GLU A 46 -4.37 2.68 -26.94
N GLY A 47 -3.60 1.80 -26.32
CA GLY A 47 -2.46 2.27 -25.53
C GLY A 47 -1.29 1.29 -25.45
N MET A 48 -0.16 1.84 -24.99
CA MET A 48 1.07 1.10 -24.74
C MET A 48 1.74 1.58 -23.46
N TYR A 49 2.28 0.65 -22.65
CA TYR A 49 2.86 1.05 -21.37
C TYR A 49 4.01 0.15 -20.90
N THR A 50 4.83 0.71 -20.03
CA THR A 50 5.78 -0.05 -19.21
C THR A 50 5.55 0.18 -17.71
N HIS A 51 6.34 -0.46 -16.86
CA HIS A 51 6.33 -0.26 -15.42
C HIS A 51 7.74 -0.35 -14.87
N PHE A 52 8.15 0.66 -14.11
CA PHE A 52 9.46 0.76 -13.54
C PHE A 52 9.63 -0.14 -12.32
N ALA A 53 10.79 -0.77 -12.21
CA ALA A 53 11.13 -1.65 -11.11
C ALA A 53 11.73 -0.88 -9.91
N THR A 54 12.38 0.26 -10.16
CA THR A 54 13.16 1.01 -9.19
C THR A 54 12.89 2.52 -9.21
N ALA A 55 11.70 2.94 -9.68
CA ALA A 55 11.34 4.36 -9.75
C ALA A 55 11.36 5.06 -8.38
N ASP A 56 11.16 4.33 -7.31
CA ASP A 56 11.16 4.80 -5.93
C ASP A 56 12.55 4.80 -5.26
N ALA A 57 13.60 4.37 -5.98
CA ALA A 57 14.97 4.40 -5.51
C ALA A 57 15.69 5.69 -5.96
N ARG A 58 16.65 6.14 -5.15
CA ARG A 58 17.50 7.30 -5.47
C ARG A 58 18.42 7.04 -6.66
N ASN A 59 18.91 5.79 -6.82
CA ASN A 59 19.68 5.39 -8.00
C ASN A 59 18.75 5.19 -9.19
N LYS A 60 18.83 6.08 -10.17
CA LYS A 60 18.01 6.10 -11.39
C LYS A 60 18.62 5.36 -12.59
N GLU A 61 19.75 4.71 -12.44
CA GLU A 61 20.47 4.03 -13.55
C GLU A 61 19.58 3.00 -14.26
N PHE A 62 18.93 2.12 -13.49
CA PHE A 62 18.07 1.08 -14.06
C PHE A 62 16.75 1.64 -14.61
N GLU A 63 16.20 2.64 -13.96
CA GLU A 63 15.02 3.36 -14.44
C GLU A 63 15.31 4.05 -15.79
N ASN A 64 16.46 4.71 -15.93
CA ASN A 64 16.90 5.33 -17.18
C ASN A 64 17.06 4.29 -18.31
N LEU A 65 17.58 3.10 -18.01
CA LEU A 65 17.65 2.00 -18.97
C LEU A 65 16.24 1.54 -19.40
N GLN A 66 15.32 1.40 -18.45
CA GLN A 66 13.92 1.05 -18.75
C GLN A 66 13.23 2.12 -19.60
N THR A 67 13.48 3.39 -19.31
CA THR A 67 12.97 4.55 -20.06
C THR A 67 13.50 4.53 -21.50
N HIS A 68 14.81 4.30 -21.67
CA HIS A 68 15.43 4.21 -22.99
C HIS A 68 14.79 3.10 -23.85
N ARG A 69 14.70 1.89 -23.32
CA ARG A 69 14.05 0.76 -24.00
C ARG A 69 12.60 1.02 -24.35
N PHE A 70 11.88 1.71 -23.46
CA PHE A 70 10.50 2.07 -23.70
C PHE A 70 10.35 3.11 -24.80
N SER A 71 11.13 4.19 -24.75
CA SER A 71 11.08 5.26 -25.77
C SER A 71 11.48 4.76 -27.15
N GLU A 72 12.53 3.94 -27.25
CA GLU A 72 12.97 3.32 -28.50
C GLU A 72 11.85 2.49 -29.15
N MET A 73 11.17 1.65 -28.36
CA MET A 73 10.04 0.86 -28.86
C MET A 73 8.88 1.75 -29.29
N VAL A 74 8.56 2.80 -28.52
CA VAL A 74 7.49 3.76 -28.86
C VAL A 74 7.77 4.45 -30.20
N GLU A 75 9.00 4.92 -30.40
CA GLU A 75 9.41 5.56 -31.66
C GLU A 75 9.33 4.55 -32.82
N LYS A 76 9.82 3.36 -32.63
CA LYS A 76 9.78 2.28 -33.62
C LYS A 76 8.36 1.97 -34.07
N ILE A 77 7.43 1.83 -33.15
CA ILE A 77 6.02 1.56 -33.44
C ILE A 77 5.36 2.71 -34.22
N LYS A 78 5.68 3.97 -33.84
CA LYS A 78 5.22 5.15 -34.56
C LYS A 78 5.76 5.20 -36.00
N ASP A 79 7.04 4.88 -36.19
CA ASP A 79 7.67 4.84 -37.52
C ASP A 79 7.05 3.78 -38.44
N MET A 80 6.51 2.69 -37.88
CA MET A 80 5.76 1.68 -38.59
C MET A 80 4.32 2.10 -38.91
N GLY A 81 3.91 3.34 -38.58
CA GLY A 81 2.60 3.91 -38.85
C GLY A 81 1.50 3.34 -37.98
N VAL A 82 1.81 2.85 -36.77
CA VAL A 82 0.80 2.46 -35.79
C VAL A 82 0.43 3.67 -34.92
N GLU A 83 -0.83 4.05 -34.97
CA GLU A 83 -1.38 5.12 -34.13
C GLU A 83 -1.71 4.55 -32.74
N ILE A 84 -1.30 5.25 -31.68
CA ILE A 84 -1.55 4.89 -30.27
C ILE A 84 -2.00 6.14 -29.54
N ASP A 85 -3.20 6.09 -28.95
CA ASP A 85 -3.81 7.23 -28.27
C ASP A 85 -3.14 7.52 -26.91
N TYR A 86 -2.73 6.48 -26.18
CA TYR A 86 -2.21 6.61 -24.82
C TYR A 86 -0.91 5.86 -24.63
N ILE A 87 0.15 6.60 -24.37
CA ILE A 87 1.45 6.06 -23.94
C ILE A 87 1.63 6.41 -22.46
N HIS A 88 2.04 5.44 -21.64
CA HIS A 88 2.21 5.69 -20.22
C HIS A 88 3.22 4.79 -19.53
N CYS A 89 3.97 5.35 -18.58
CA CYS A 89 4.94 4.62 -17.77
C CYS A 89 4.86 4.98 -16.28
N SER A 90 4.47 6.22 -15.95
CA SER A 90 4.61 6.78 -14.61
C SER A 90 3.73 6.09 -13.57
N ASN A 91 4.37 5.51 -12.55
CA ASN A 91 3.77 5.07 -11.30
C ASN A 91 3.79 6.20 -10.25
N SER A 92 3.49 5.89 -8.99
CA SER A 92 3.47 6.89 -7.92
C SER A 92 4.81 7.61 -7.71
N ALA A 93 5.94 6.93 -7.85
CA ALA A 93 7.26 7.52 -7.68
C ALA A 93 7.59 8.47 -8.84
N GLU A 94 7.37 8.01 -10.07
CA GLU A 94 7.57 8.83 -11.25
C GLU A 94 6.68 10.10 -11.29
N ILE A 95 5.49 10.04 -10.72
CA ILE A 95 4.63 11.21 -10.61
C ILE A 95 5.28 12.29 -9.73
N LEU A 96 6.03 11.89 -8.70
CA LEU A 96 6.72 12.77 -7.78
C LEU A 96 8.08 13.25 -8.30
N ASP A 97 8.82 12.39 -9.00
CA ASP A 97 10.22 12.61 -9.32
C ASP A 97 10.47 13.10 -10.74
N CYS A 98 9.54 12.85 -11.69
CA CYS A 98 9.72 13.18 -13.09
C CYS A 98 8.77 14.30 -13.55
N ASP A 99 9.32 15.31 -14.23
CA ASP A 99 8.54 16.40 -14.82
C ASP A 99 7.95 16.02 -16.20
N GLU A 100 8.66 15.18 -16.95
CA GLU A 100 8.23 14.71 -18.26
C GLU A 100 7.34 13.48 -18.13
N LYS A 101 6.10 13.61 -18.56
CA LYS A 101 5.11 12.53 -18.52
C LYS A 101 4.57 12.30 -19.93
N TYR A 102 4.28 11.04 -20.24
CA TYR A 102 3.52 10.69 -21.42
C TYR A 102 2.04 11.09 -21.25
N ASP A 103 1.16 10.53 -22.04
CA ASP A 103 -0.26 10.94 -22.12
C ASP A 103 -1.06 10.65 -20.84
N MET A 104 -0.61 9.69 -20.01
CA MET A 104 -1.33 9.25 -18.83
C MET A 104 -0.38 8.85 -17.69
N VAL A 105 -0.82 9.09 -16.46
CA VAL A 105 -0.14 8.63 -15.23
C VAL A 105 -1.01 7.62 -14.48
N ARG A 106 -0.35 6.75 -13.68
CA ARG A 106 -1.03 5.72 -12.88
C ARG A 106 -0.72 5.91 -11.40
N PRO A 107 -1.38 6.87 -10.73
CA PRO A 107 -1.20 7.06 -9.29
C PRO A 107 -1.72 5.85 -8.55
N GLY A 108 -0.87 5.27 -7.70
CA GLY A 108 -1.19 4.15 -6.82
C GLY A 108 -1.19 4.62 -5.37
N ILE A 109 -0.13 4.31 -4.62
CA ILE A 109 -0.02 4.55 -3.18
C ILE A 109 -0.16 6.04 -2.80
N ILE A 110 0.25 6.98 -3.65
CA ILE A 110 0.11 8.42 -3.38
C ILE A 110 -1.36 8.87 -3.24
N GLN A 111 -2.32 8.16 -3.84
CA GLN A 111 -3.75 8.45 -3.64
C GLN A 111 -4.22 8.16 -2.21
N TYR A 112 -3.49 7.30 -1.50
CA TYR A 112 -3.73 6.99 -0.09
C TYR A 112 -2.97 7.92 0.85
N GLY A 113 -2.25 8.92 0.29
CA GLY A 113 -1.47 9.87 1.06
C GLY A 113 -0.21 9.27 1.67
N VAL A 114 0.40 8.32 0.97
CA VAL A 114 1.62 7.63 1.39
C VAL A 114 2.66 7.74 0.28
N TYR A 115 3.89 8.12 0.62
CA TYR A 115 4.99 8.15 -0.32
C TYR A 115 5.46 6.73 -0.65
N PRO A 116 5.87 6.45 -1.91
CA PRO A 116 6.29 5.10 -2.32
C PRO A 116 7.52 4.58 -1.56
N SER A 117 8.44 5.46 -1.21
CA SER A 117 9.62 5.20 -0.38
C SER A 117 10.09 6.47 0.32
N ASN A 118 11.13 6.35 1.14
CA ASN A 118 11.81 7.51 1.76
C ASN A 118 12.91 8.12 0.86
N GLU A 119 13.05 7.66 -0.37
CA GLU A 119 14.07 8.11 -1.33
C GLU A 119 13.49 8.99 -2.45
N VAL A 120 12.15 9.07 -2.59
CA VAL A 120 11.48 9.91 -3.57
C VAL A 120 11.47 11.38 -3.17
N ASN A 121 11.19 12.26 -4.13
CA ASN A 121 11.01 13.68 -3.90
C ASN A 121 9.69 13.97 -3.14
N TYR A 122 9.77 14.73 -2.06
CA TYR A 122 8.63 15.19 -1.26
C TYR A 122 8.08 16.54 -1.75
N SER A 123 8.02 16.74 -3.06
CA SER A 123 7.59 18.00 -3.67
C SER A 123 6.10 18.30 -3.53
N ILE A 124 5.28 17.28 -3.30
CA ILE A 124 3.83 17.38 -3.15
C ILE A 124 3.47 17.00 -1.72
N ASP A 125 2.79 17.88 -0.99
CA ASP A 125 2.27 17.58 0.35
C ASP A 125 1.05 16.63 0.23
N ILE A 126 1.27 15.35 0.49
CA ILE A 126 0.22 14.33 0.49
C ILE A 126 -0.18 13.99 1.92
N LYS A 127 -1.49 13.75 2.14
CA LYS A 127 -2.02 13.47 3.47
C LYS A 127 -2.62 12.07 3.54
N PRO A 128 -2.30 11.28 4.59
CA PRO A 128 -2.93 9.98 4.80
C PRO A 128 -4.46 10.07 4.80
N VAL A 129 -5.09 9.21 4.00
CA VAL A 129 -6.56 9.16 3.89
C VAL A 129 -7.17 7.96 4.61
N MET A 130 -6.34 7.10 5.19
CA MET A 130 -6.76 5.88 5.86
C MET A 130 -6.25 5.83 7.30
N ALA A 131 -7.16 5.56 8.24
CA ALA A 131 -6.82 5.26 9.62
C ALA A 131 -7.44 3.93 10.02
N PHE A 132 -6.69 3.10 10.76
CA PHE A 132 -7.22 1.91 11.40
C PHE A 132 -7.41 2.17 12.88
N LYS A 133 -8.67 2.09 13.33
CA LYS A 133 -9.08 2.30 14.72
C LYS A 133 -9.75 1.04 15.28
N ALA A 134 -9.64 0.87 16.58
CA ALA A 134 -10.31 -0.18 17.34
C ALA A 134 -10.96 0.41 18.59
N LYS A 135 -11.59 -0.43 19.39
CA LYS A 135 -12.18 -0.05 20.68
C LYS A 135 -11.56 -0.87 21.81
N VAL A 136 -11.47 -0.27 22.98
CA VAL A 136 -11.18 -1.00 24.22
C VAL A 136 -12.39 -1.89 24.53
N SER A 137 -12.18 -3.18 24.68
CA SER A 137 -13.22 -4.17 24.98
C SER A 137 -13.21 -4.63 26.43
N ASN A 138 -12.09 -4.50 27.16
CA ASN A 138 -11.96 -4.89 28.55
C ASN A 138 -10.83 -4.12 29.23
N VAL A 139 -10.99 -3.84 30.53
CA VAL A 139 -9.94 -3.23 31.37
C VAL A 139 -9.80 -4.05 32.63
N LYS A 140 -8.56 -4.41 32.98
CA LYS A 140 -8.24 -5.20 34.17
C LYS A 140 -6.88 -4.82 34.76
N ILE A 141 -6.74 -5.06 36.06
CA ILE A 141 -5.47 -4.95 36.79
C ILE A 141 -5.02 -6.36 37.12
N LEU A 142 -3.79 -6.69 36.80
CA LEU A 142 -3.18 -8.00 37.02
C LEU A 142 -1.98 -7.84 37.97
N ASP A 143 -1.87 -8.77 38.92
CA ASP A 143 -0.72 -8.80 39.83
C ASP A 143 0.53 -9.36 39.14
N ALA A 144 1.72 -9.09 39.73
CA ALA A 144 2.99 -9.60 39.24
C ALA A 144 2.97 -11.13 39.06
N GLY A 145 3.66 -11.64 38.04
CA GLY A 145 3.72 -13.06 37.70
C GLY A 145 2.54 -13.58 36.91
N THR A 146 1.58 -12.74 36.54
CA THR A 146 0.43 -13.15 35.71
C THR A 146 0.83 -13.24 34.24
N SER A 147 0.56 -14.36 33.59
CA SER A 147 0.85 -14.55 32.18
C SER A 147 -0.25 -14.00 31.28
N ILE A 148 0.15 -13.49 30.09
CA ILE A 148 -0.77 -12.87 29.12
C ILE A 148 -0.70 -13.59 27.77
N SER A 149 -1.88 -13.89 27.22
CA SER A 149 -2.08 -14.42 25.88
C SER A 149 -1.54 -15.83 25.63
N TYR A 150 -1.68 -16.26 24.37
CA TYR A 150 -1.26 -17.58 23.91
C TYR A 150 0.25 -17.82 24.09
N GLY A 151 0.58 -19.03 24.53
CA GLY A 151 1.96 -19.44 24.75
C GLY A 151 2.63 -18.80 25.95
N ARG A 152 1.89 -17.98 26.71
CA ARG A 152 2.37 -17.35 27.95
C ARG A 152 3.73 -16.65 27.76
N VAL A 153 3.89 -15.92 26.65
CA VAL A 153 5.18 -15.31 26.27
C VAL A 153 5.45 -13.98 26.97
N TYR A 154 4.48 -13.43 27.69
CA TYR A 154 4.60 -12.25 28.53
C TYR A 154 4.10 -12.56 29.93
N PHE A 155 4.84 -12.10 30.93
CA PHE A 155 4.44 -12.12 32.33
C PHE A 155 4.56 -10.72 32.90
N THR A 156 3.55 -10.30 33.66
CA THR A 156 3.60 -9.04 34.44
C THR A 156 4.76 -9.11 35.42
N THR A 157 5.60 -8.08 35.45
CA THR A 157 6.73 -7.98 36.39
C THR A 157 6.36 -7.29 37.70
N VAL A 158 5.33 -6.44 37.63
CA VAL A 158 4.72 -5.72 38.74
C VAL A 158 3.19 -5.79 38.58
N ARG A 159 2.45 -5.12 39.43
CA ARG A 159 1.03 -4.92 39.20
C ARG A 159 0.81 -4.00 38.02
N GLU A 160 0.13 -4.49 36.96
CA GLU A 160 -0.03 -3.83 35.67
C GLU A 160 -1.51 -3.66 35.30
N LYS A 161 -1.84 -2.52 34.66
CA LYS A 161 -3.13 -2.30 34.03
C LYS A 161 -3.06 -2.80 32.59
N ILE A 162 -3.90 -3.77 32.25
CA ILE A 162 -3.98 -4.39 30.94
C ILE A 162 -5.37 -4.13 30.37
N VAL A 163 -5.41 -3.63 29.15
CA VAL A 163 -6.66 -3.52 28.39
C VAL A 163 -6.68 -4.53 27.24
N SER A 164 -7.85 -5.04 26.91
CA SER A 164 -8.06 -5.78 25.69
C SER A 164 -8.67 -4.84 24.64
N ILE A 165 -8.18 -4.92 23.42
CA ILE A 165 -8.72 -4.13 22.29
C ILE A 165 -9.36 -5.07 21.28
N ALA A 166 -10.43 -4.61 20.62
CA ALA A 166 -11.18 -5.36 19.62
C ALA A 166 -10.47 -5.24 18.25
N ALA A 167 -9.24 -5.72 18.18
CA ALA A 167 -8.45 -5.84 16.95
C ALA A 167 -7.46 -7.01 17.07
N GLY A 168 -7.45 -7.85 16.05
CA GLY A 168 -6.54 -8.99 15.93
C GLY A 168 -6.13 -9.25 14.48
N TYR A 169 -5.47 -10.39 14.24
CA TYR A 169 -4.93 -10.64 12.90
C TYR A 169 -6.02 -10.90 11.84
N ALA A 170 -7.23 -11.30 12.23
CA ALA A 170 -8.36 -11.43 11.30
C ALA A 170 -8.90 -10.07 10.82
N ASP A 171 -8.55 -8.99 11.50
CA ASP A 171 -8.91 -7.62 11.13
C ASP A 171 -7.87 -6.94 10.26
N GLY A 172 -6.68 -7.56 10.13
CA GLY A 172 -5.50 -6.97 9.48
C GLY A 172 -4.46 -6.43 10.48
N PHE A 173 -4.65 -6.67 11.79
CA PHE A 173 -3.65 -6.31 12.79
C PHE A 173 -2.55 -7.37 12.83
N LEU A 174 -1.48 -7.15 12.07
CA LEU A 174 -0.44 -8.14 11.79
C LEU A 174 0.22 -8.70 13.06
N ARG A 175 0.23 -10.03 13.17
CA ARG A 175 0.78 -10.76 14.31
C ARG A 175 2.31 -10.78 14.35
N GLY A 176 2.97 -10.57 13.19
CA GLY A 176 4.42 -10.60 13.03
C GLY A 176 5.15 -9.31 13.44
N ARG A 177 4.47 -8.32 14.00
CA ARG A 177 5.07 -7.07 14.46
C ARG A 177 6.12 -7.35 15.54
N ARG A 178 7.28 -6.69 15.43
CA ARG A 178 8.42 -6.87 16.35
C ARG A 178 8.23 -6.15 17.68
N ASN A 179 7.74 -4.90 17.62
CA ASN A 179 7.50 -4.05 18.78
C ASN A 179 6.12 -3.39 18.68
N PRO A 180 5.04 -4.19 18.69
CA PRO A 180 3.72 -3.69 18.44
C PRO A 180 3.23 -2.72 19.53
N TYR A 181 2.68 -1.61 19.10
CA TYR A 181 2.05 -0.62 19.97
C TYR A 181 0.81 -0.02 19.29
N VAL A 182 0.01 0.63 20.09
CA VAL A 182 -1.16 1.42 19.70
C VAL A 182 -1.18 2.72 20.49
N TYR A 183 -2.01 3.66 20.08
CA TYR A 183 -2.30 4.85 20.88
C TYR A 183 -3.69 4.77 21.46
N ILE A 184 -3.81 5.06 22.75
CA ILE A 184 -5.08 5.17 23.49
C ILE A 184 -5.05 6.53 24.19
N ASN A 185 -6.06 7.39 23.96
CA ASN A 185 -6.12 8.74 24.50
C ASN A 185 -4.82 9.55 24.28
N GLY A 186 -4.16 9.39 23.12
CA GLY A 186 -2.91 10.06 22.78
C GLY A 186 -1.65 9.48 23.43
N VAL A 187 -1.76 8.43 24.24
CA VAL A 187 -0.64 7.77 24.91
C VAL A 187 -0.22 6.52 24.14
N LYS A 188 1.09 6.39 23.87
CA LYS A 188 1.69 5.20 23.26
C LYS A 188 1.69 4.03 24.25
N CYS A 189 1.00 2.95 23.89
CA CYS A 189 0.81 1.77 24.72
C CYS A 189 1.29 0.51 24.01
N SER A 190 2.11 -0.28 24.69
CA SER A 190 2.71 -1.50 24.11
C SER A 190 1.70 -2.64 24.10
N ILE A 191 1.64 -3.39 23.01
CA ILE A 191 0.98 -4.70 22.94
C ILE A 191 1.83 -5.69 23.74
N VAL A 192 1.19 -6.50 24.56
CA VAL A 192 1.84 -7.50 25.41
C VAL A 192 1.25 -8.88 25.17
N GLY A 193 2.11 -9.88 25.11
CA GLY A 193 1.71 -11.21 24.69
C GLY A 193 1.46 -11.32 23.18
N ARG A 194 0.90 -12.42 22.73
CA ARG A 194 0.62 -12.65 21.32
C ARG A 194 -0.69 -12.01 20.88
N ILE A 195 -0.71 -11.38 19.72
CA ILE A 195 -1.91 -10.91 19.05
C ILE A 195 -2.78 -12.14 18.73
N CYS A 196 -4.08 -12.07 19.10
CA CYS A 196 -5.06 -13.11 18.87
C CYS A 196 -5.81 -12.87 17.55
N MET A 197 -6.79 -13.72 17.24
CA MET A 197 -7.60 -13.57 16.03
C MET A 197 -8.36 -12.26 15.99
N ASP A 198 -9.07 -11.91 17.09
CA ASP A 198 -10.01 -10.81 17.16
C ASP A 198 -9.66 -9.79 18.26
N GLN A 199 -8.62 -10.03 19.03
CA GLN A 199 -8.25 -9.23 20.19
C GLN A 199 -6.74 -9.15 20.37
N SER A 200 -6.30 -8.07 21.00
CA SER A 200 -4.92 -7.89 21.44
C SER A 200 -4.91 -7.27 22.85
N MET A 201 -3.89 -7.59 23.62
CA MET A 201 -3.71 -7.09 24.97
C MET A 201 -2.67 -5.97 24.97
N VAL A 202 -3.02 -4.88 25.63
CA VAL A 202 -2.21 -3.66 25.68
C VAL A 202 -1.91 -3.31 27.12
N ARG A 203 -0.64 -3.07 27.43
CA ARG A 203 -0.23 -2.53 28.70
C ARG A 203 -0.35 -1.01 28.68
N VAL A 204 -1.10 -0.46 29.62
CA VAL A 204 -1.29 0.98 29.78
C VAL A 204 -0.73 1.47 31.12
N PRO A 205 -0.38 2.76 31.27
CA PRO A 205 0.01 3.34 32.56
C PRO A 205 -1.05 3.08 33.63
N MET A 206 -0.61 2.84 34.87
CA MET A 206 -1.51 2.52 35.99
C MET A 206 -2.48 3.67 36.32
N ASP A 207 -2.04 4.90 36.17
CA ASP A 207 -2.78 6.15 36.43
C ASP A 207 -3.62 6.61 35.22
N MET A 208 -3.50 5.95 34.08
CA MET A 208 -4.26 6.30 32.87
C MET A 208 -5.75 6.03 33.10
N ASP A 209 -6.58 7.05 32.88
CA ASP A 209 -8.03 6.89 32.80
C ASP A 209 -8.39 6.27 31.45
N VAL A 210 -8.73 4.99 31.46
CA VAL A 210 -9.13 4.20 30.29
C VAL A 210 -10.32 3.32 30.63
N LYS A 211 -11.28 3.27 29.72
CA LYS A 211 -12.55 2.53 29.91
C LYS A 211 -12.96 1.80 28.63
N VAL A 212 -13.87 0.86 28.80
CA VAL A 212 -14.50 0.15 27.66
C VAL A 212 -15.14 1.16 26.71
N ASN A 213 -14.98 0.93 25.41
CA ASN A 213 -15.36 1.76 24.28
C ASN A 213 -14.46 2.99 24.00
N ASP A 214 -13.39 3.20 24.75
CA ASP A 214 -12.40 4.21 24.38
C ASP A 214 -11.79 3.87 23.01
N ASP A 215 -11.44 4.93 22.26
CA ASP A 215 -10.83 4.81 20.95
C ASP A 215 -9.36 4.36 21.04
N VAL A 216 -9.01 3.46 20.17
CA VAL A 216 -7.66 2.97 20.00
C VAL A 216 -7.20 3.24 18.56
N LEU A 217 -6.11 3.96 18.39
CA LEU A 217 -5.50 4.19 17.09
C LEU A 217 -4.41 3.16 16.85
N VAL A 218 -4.54 2.42 15.75
CA VAL A 218 -3.53 1.44 15.30
C VAL A 218 -2.56 2.06 14.32
N PHE A 219 -3.07 2.84 13.36
CA PHE A 219 -2.29 3.72 12.46
C PHE A 219 -3.19 4.75 11.77
N GLY A 220 -2.61 5.75 11.14
CA GLY A 220 -3.28 6.64 10.19
C GLY A 220 -3.43 8.09 10.64
N ASP A 221 -2.58 8.55 11.53
CA ASP A 221 -2.43 9.97 11.86
C ASP A 221 -0.94 10.33 12.12
N ASP A 222 -0.70 11.54 12.61
CA ASP A 222 0.65 12.03 12.90
C ASP A 222 1.36 11.27 14.03
N LEU A 223 0.65 10.50 14.86
CA LEU A 223 1.21 9.73 15.98
C LEU A 223 1.79 8.41 15.51
N VAL A 224 1.17 7.77 14.54
CA VAL A 224 1.61 6.50 13.97
C VAL A 224 1.19 6.36 12.53
N SER A 225 2.14 6.37 11.63
CA SER A 225 1.90 6.18 10.21
C SER A 225 1.73 4.70 9.85
N VAL A 226 1.18 4.44 8.67
CA VAL A 226 1.16 3.08 8.10
C VAL A 226 2.58 2.56 7.82
N ASP A 227 3.53 3.46 7.51
CA ASP A 227 4.94 3.11 7.32
C ASP A 227 5.62 2.65 8.61
N ASP A 228 5.23 3.20 9.77
CA ASP A 228 5.72 2.72 11.07
C ASP A 228 5.28 1.28 11.33
N VAL A 229 4.02 0.96 10.98
CA VAL A 229 3.51 -0.40 11.08
C VAL A 229 4.20 -1.32 10.09
N ALA A 230 4.40 -0.89 8.85
CA ALA A 230 5.07 -1.66 7.81
C ALA A 230 6.51 -2.00 8.21
N ARG A 231 7.26 -1.02 8.69
CA ARG A 231 8.65 -1.18 9.17
C ARG A 231 8.73 -2.16 10.34
N ASP A 232 7.77 -2.13 11.26
CA ASP A 232 7.69 -3.04 12.40
C ASP A 232 7.40 -4.49 11.98
N CYS A 233 6.84 -4.70 10.78
CA CYS A 233 6.54 -6.01 10.20
C CYS A 233 7.56 -6.48 9.15
N ASP A 234 8.59 -5.69 8.85
CA ASP A 234 9.51 -5.95 7.72
C ASP A 234 8.76 -6.01 6.37
N SER A 235 7.87 -5.06 6.17
CA SER A 235 6.94 -4.97 5.05
C SER A 235 6.88 -3.55 4.48
N ILE A 236 5.93 -3.29 3.59
CA ILE A 236 5.66 -1.99 2.97
C ILE A 236 4.23 -1.53 3.24
N ALA A 237 4.01 -0.21 3.21
CA ALA A 237 2.68 0.38 3.44
C ALA A 237 1.59 -0.20 2.51
N HIS A 238 1.94 -0.52 1.26
CA HIS A 238 1.03 -1.17 0.31
C HIS A 238 0.46 -2.48 0.86
N GLU A 239 1.31 -3.36 1.41
CA GLU A 239 0.89 -4.64 1.96
C GLU A 239 0.04 -4.42 3.21
N VAL A 240 0.49 -3.57 4.14
CA VAL A 240 -0.26 -3.29 5.39
C VAL A 240 -1.68 -2.81 5.08
N MET A 241 -1.86 -1.89 4.14
CA MET A 241 -3.19 -1.40 3.77
C MET A 241 -4.04 -2.47 3.08
N CYS A 242 -3.44 -3.35 2.27
CA CYS A 242 -4.15 -4.45 1.63
C CYS A 242 -4.60 -5.53 2.61
N MET A 243 -3.94 -5.66 3.76
CA MET A 243 -4.29 -6.65 4.79
C MET A 243 -5.57 -6.32 5.57
N MET A 244 -6.08 -5.08 5.47
CA MET A 244 -7.32 -4.69 6.15
C MET A 244 -8.50 -5.53 5.67
N SER A 245 -9.00 -6.40 6.56
CA SER A 245 -10.05 -7.35 6.28
C SER A 245 -11.39 -6.68 5.92
N ARG A 246 -12.23 -7.37 5.14
CA ARG A 246 -13.59 -6.94 4.83
C ARG A 246 -14.51 -6.91 6.04
N ARG A 247 -14.20 -7.66 7.10
CA ARG A 247 -14.97 -7.65 8.36
C ARG A 247 -14.82 -6.35 9.16
N VAL A 248 -13.84 -5.51 8.81
CA VAL A 248 -13.68 -4.18 9.42
C VAL A 248 -14.53 -3.18 8.63
N PRO A 249 -15.52 -2.54 9.25
CA PRO A 249 -16.37 -1.55 8.59
C PRO A 249 -15.53 -0.40 8.02
N ARG A 250 -15.84 0.05 6.81
CA ARG A 250 -15.24 1.21 6.17
C ARG A 250 -16.11 2.43 6.42
N VAL A 251 -15.61 3.38 7.20
CA VAL A 251 -16.30 4.65 7.49
C VAL A 251 -15.62 5.74 6.66
N TYR A 252 -16.37 6.32 5.74
CA TYR A 252 -15.87 7.37 4.85
C TYR A 252 -16.26 8.74 5.38
N TYR A 253 -15.26 9.62 5.45
CA TYR A 253 -15.44 11.01 5.89
C TYR A 253 -15.19 11.98 4.74
N ARG A 254 -15.99 13.06 4.71
CA ARG A 254 -15.74 14.22 3.87
C ARG A 254 -15.99 15.48 4.71
N HIS A 255 -15.02 16.38 4.77
CA HIS A 255 -15.10 17.62 5.57
C HIS A 255 -15.45 17.37 7.06
N GLY A 256 -14.98 16.26 7.63
CA GLY A 256 -15.23 15.87 9.02
C GLY A 256 -16.57 15.15 9.28
N GLU A 257 -17.43 15.03 8.28
CA GLU A 257 -18.73 14.35 8.39
C GLU A 257 -18.66 12.94 7.75
N ILE A 258 -19.39 11.99 8.34
CA ILE A 258 -19.54 10.64 7.79
C ILE A 258 -20.46 10.74 6.56
N VAL A 259 -19.92 10.37 5.40
CA VAL A 259 -20.69 10.36 4.13
C VAL A 259 -21.14 8.96 3.72
N SER A 260 -20.48 7.92 4.20
CA SER A 260 -20.85 6.53 3.93
C SER A 260 -20.23 5.58 4.95
N ILE A 261 -20.92 4.48 5.20
CA ILE A 261 -20.40 3.33 5.94
C ILE A 261 -20.64 2.11 5.07
N VAL A 262 -19.59 1.34 4.83
CA VAL A 262 -19.67 0.04 4.14
C VAL A 262 -19.30 -1.05 5.13
N ASP A 263 -20.29 -1.84 5.45
CA ASP A 263 -20.16 -3.04 6.27
C ASP A 263 -20.48 -4.26 5.40
N TYR A 264 -19.62 -5.26 5.43
CA TYR A 264 -19.76 -6.47 4.62
C TYR A 264 -20.29 -7.68 5.40
N LEU A 265 -20.63 -7.50 6.68
CA LEU A 265 -21.17 -8.55 7.56
C LEU A 265 -22.67 -8.36 7.77
#